data_958b99fe57d381e35303333b3fad532e
#
_entry.id   958b99fe57d381e35303333b3fad532e
#
_cell.length_a   1.000
_cell.length_b   1.000
_cell.length_c   1.000
_cell.angle_alpha   90.00
_cell.angle_beta   90.00
_cell.angle_gamma   90.00
#
_symmetry.space_group_name_H-M   'P 1'
#
loop_
_entity.id
_entity.type
_entity.pdbx_description
1 polymer ?
#
loop_
_entity_poly.entity_id
_entity_poly.type
_entity_poly.pdbx_seq_one_letter_code
_entity_poly.pdbx_strand_id
1 'polypeptide(L)'
;TTEELEELENEVVSKDDNIKTMQEFVSPESLYQELIASVKKYHPSTDISLIEKAYKTADTAHKGQVRKSGEAYIIHPLCVAIILAELELDKETIVAGLLHDVVEDTVMTVEEIASEFSEEIALLVDGVTKLGQLSYDADKVEVQAENLRKMFLAMAKDIRVIMVKLADRLHNMRTLKYQSREAQLRIARETQEIYCPIAQRLGISKLKIELDDLSLKYLEPDIYYDLVDKIAVRKSVREKYIQGIVDEAVSYTHLRAHETSAHL
;
A
#
# COMPACT_ATOMS: atom_id res chain seq x y z
N THR A 1 -31.14 -9.24 -17.27
CA THR A 1 -31.79 -7.99 -17.69
C THR A 1 -31.12 -6.82 -16.98
N THR A 2 -31.38 -5.58 -17.41
CA THR A 2 -30.78 -4.37 -16.80
C THR A 2 -31.12 -4.25 -15.30
N GLU A 3 -32.29 -4.71 -14.89
CA GLU A 3 -32.74 -4.77 -13.49
C GLU A 3 -31.94 -5.78 -12.64
N GLU A 4 -31.57 -6.92 -13.19
CA GLU A 4 -30.72 -7.92 -12.52
C GLU A 4 -29.28 -7.42 -12.32
N LEU A 5 -28.78 -6.57 -13.23
CA LEU A 5 -27.47 -5.93 -13.10
C LEU A 5 -27.50 -4.83 -12.01
N GLU A 6 -28.56 -4.03 -11.94
CA GLU A 6 -28.76 -3.04 -10.89
C GLU A 6 -28.97 -3.68 -9.49
N GLU A 7 -29.64 -4.82 -9.41
CA GLU A 7 -29.74 -5.59 -8.16
C GLU A 7 -28.41 -6.18 -7.72
N LEU A 8 -27.60 -6.71 -8.66
CA LEU A 8 -26.24 -7.21 -8.40
C LEU A 8 -25.28 -6.09 -8.01
N GLU A 9 -25.33 -4.93 -8.66
CA GLU A 9 -24.57 -3.75 -8.27
C GLU A 9 -24.94 -3.26 -6.86
N ASN A 10 -26.24 -3.24 -6.53
CA ASN A 10 -26.70 -2.89 -5.20
C ASN A 10 -26.35 -3.93 -4.12
N GLU A 11 -26.29 -5.22 -4.45
CA GLU A 11 -25.86 -6.29 -3.54
C GLU A 11 -24.34 -6.28 -3.29
N VAL A 12 -23.55 -5.94 -4.31
CA VAL A 12 -22.08 -5.76 -4.20
C VAL A 12 -21.76 -4.48 -3.41
N VAL A 13 -22.45 -3.38 -3.69
CA VAL A 13 -22.35 -2.12 -2.92
C VAL A 13 -22.78 -2.34 -1.48
N SER A 14 -23.83 -3.16 -1.20
CA SER A 14 -24.27 -3.46 0.16
C SER A 14 -23.28 -4.35 0.93
N LYS A 15 -22.54 -5.23 0.27
CA LYS A 15 -21.46 -6.00 0.89
C LYS A 15 -20.23 -5.14 1.19
N ASP A 16 -19.88 -4.20 0.32
CA ASP A 16 -18.84 -3.19 0.60
C ASP A 16 -19.32 -2.18 1.68
N ASP A 17 -20.60 -1.85 1.74
CA ASP A 17 -21.18 -0.97 2.75
C ASP A 17 -21.37 -1.63 4.13
N ASN A 18 -21.55 -2.96 4.19
CA ASN A 18 -21.48 -3.70 5.47
C ASN A 18 -20.06 -3.76 6.04
N ILE A 19 -19.04 -3.57 5.23
CA ILE A 19 -17.66 -3.30 5.68
C ILE A 19 -17.53 -1.84 6.15
N LYS A 20 -18.34 -0.89 5.64
CA LYS A 20 -18.35 0.51 6.08
C LYS A 20 -18.93 0.72 7.49
N THR A 21 -19.83 -0.13 7.97
CA THR A 21 -20.47 0.04 9.29
C THR A 21 -19.58 -0.38 10.45
N MET A 22 -18.36 -0.91 10.24
CA MET A 22 -17.39 -1.27 11.27
C MET A 22 -15.94 -0.82 10.95
N GLN A 23 -15.72 0.10 10.05
CA GLN A 23 -14.46 0.85 10.07
C GLN A 23 -14.55 1.87 11.22
N GLU A 24 -14.30 1.43 12.43
CA GLU A 24 -13.65 2.26 13.42
C GLU A 24 -12.44 2.86 12.72
N PHE A 25 -12.42 4.18 12.55
CA PHE A 25 -11.26 4.89 11.99
C PHE A 25 -10.05 4.44 12.79
N VAL A 26 -9.11 3.76 12.13
CA VAL A 26 -7.90 3.30 12.80
C VAL A 26 -7.23 4.54 13.35
N SER A 27 -7.02 4.60 14.66
CA SER A 27 -6.45 5.80 15.28
C SER A 27 -5.00 5.98 14.83
N PRO A 28 -4.52 7.23 14.65
CA PRO A 28 -3.12 7.48 14.34
C PRO A 28 -2.17 6.80 15.33
N GLU A 29 -2.54 6.74 16.60
CA GLU A 29 -1.76 6.08 17.63
C GLU A 29 -1.65 4.57 17.41
N SER A 30 -2.73 3.89 16.99
CA SER A 30 -2.71 2.46 16.66
C SER A 30 -1.78 2.18 15.47
N LEU A 31 -1.83 3.00 14.43
CA LEU A 31 -0.93 2.88 13.27
C LEU A 31 0.53 3.15 13.65
N TYR A 32 0.78 4.12 14.54
CA TYR A 32 2.13 4.36 15.04
C TYR A 32 2.66 3.14 15.80
N GLN A 33 1.87 2.51 16.65
CA GLN A 33 2.27 1.28 17.36
C GLN A 33 2.53 0.12 16.37
N GLU A 34 1.72 0.00 15.32
CA GLU A 34 1.93 -0.98 14.25
C GLU A 34 3.25 -0.73 13.51
N LEU A 35 3.56 0.54 13.17
CA LEU A 35 4.82 0.93 12.56
C LEU A 35 6.01 0.50 13.42
N ILE A 36 5.98 0.85 14.73
CA ILE A 36 7.06 0.50 15.65
C ILE A 36 7.20 -1.02 15.81
N ALA A 37 6.09 -1.75 15.90
CA ALA A 37 6.11 -3.20 15.96
C ALA A 37 6.71 -3.81 14.68
N SER A 38 6.40 -3.26 13.50
CA SER A 38 6.94 -3.71 12.22
C SER A 38 8.45 -3.47 12.12
N VAL A 39 8.93 -2.29 12.50
CA VAL A 39 10.37 -1.96 12.51
C VAL A 39 11.13 -2.88 13.46
N LYS A 40 10.61 -3.13 14.65
CA LYS A 40 11.24 -3.98 15.66
C LYS A 40 11.34 -5.46 15.26
N LYS A 41 10.54 -5.94 14.31
CA LYS A 41 10.63 -7.33 13.81
C LYS A 41 11.96 -7.62 13.13
N TYR A 42 12.45 -6.70 12.30
CA TYR A 42 13.71 -6.89 11.57
C TYR A 42 14.88 -6.10 12.16
N HIS A 43 14.61 -5.08 12.96
CA HIS A 43 15.60 -4.26 13.67
C HIS A 43 15.27 -4.13 15.17
N PRO A 44 15.42 -5.20 15.98
CA PRO A 44 15.04 -5.19 17.40
C PRO A 44 15.78 -4.14 18.25
N SER A 45 17.03 -3.81 17.86
CA SER A 45 17.90 -2.84 18.54
C SER A 45 17.82 -1.43 17.97
N THR A 46 16.95 -1.17 16.98
CA THR A 46 16.84 0.16 16.38
C THR A 46 16.35 1.19 17.39
N ASP A 47 17.09 2.27 17.51
CA ASP A 47 16.63 3.46 18.21
C ASP A 47 15.48 4.11 17.43
N ILE A 48 14.30 4.09 18.01
CA ILE A 48 13.05 4.60 17.41
C ILE A 48 12.85 6.11 17.63
N SER A 49 13.74 6.78 18.38
CA SER A 49 13.58 8.20 18.74
C SER A 49 13.45 9.11 17.51
N LEU A 50 14.16 8.78 16.42
CA LEU A 50 14.10 9.53 15.18
C LEU A 50 12.76 9.33 14.44
N ILE A 51 12.21 8.11 14.47
CA ILE A 51 10.89 7.79 13.91
C ILE A 51 9.79 8.49 14.71
N GLU A 52 9.90 8.47 16.05
CA GLU A 52 8.97 9.18 16.93
C GLU A 52 9.00 10.69 16.70
N LYS A 53 10.20 11.26 16.54
CA LYS A 53 10.37 12.68 16.21
C LYS A 53 9.70 12.99 14.86
N ALA A 54 9.92 12.18 13.82
CA ALA A 54 9.33 12.38 12.50
C ALA A 54 7.81 12.29 12.53
N TYR A 55 7.25 11.32 13.26
CA TYR A 55 5.80 11.21 13.46
C TYR A 55 5.22 12.48 14.10
N LYS A 56 5.81 12.97 15.20
CA LYS A 56 5.35 14.19 15.88
C LYS A 56 5.47 15.44 15.01
N THR A 57 6.54 15.53 14.23
CA THR A 57 6.74 16.64 13.26
C THR A 57 5.67 16.59 12.17
N ALA A 58 5.43 15.44 11.54
CA ALA A 58 4.41 15.27 10.51
C ALA A 58 2.99 15.52 11.07
N ASP A 59 2.66 15.00 12.26
CA ASP A 59 1.35 15.22 12.90
C ASP A 59 1.10 16.69 13.21
N THR A 60 2.14 17.39 13.67
CA THR A 60 2.06 18.83 13.93
C THR A 60 1.92 19.65 12.65
N ALA A 61 2.69 19.32 11.61
CA ALA A 61 2.70 20.01 10.33
C ALA A 61 1.35 19.87 9.60
N HIS A 62 0.73 18.68 9.64
CA HIS A 62 -0.56 18.41 9.01
C HIS A 62 -1.77 18.63 9.93
N LYS A 63 -1.57 19.28 11.09
CA LYS A 63 -2.63 19.48 12.06
C LYS A 63 -3.84 20.20 11.46
N GLY A 64 -5.01 19.56 11.58
CA GLY A 64 -6.29 20.08 11.04
C GLY A 64 -6.51 19.80 9.56
N GLN A 65 -5.56 19.23 8.85
CA GLN A 65 -5.77 18.75 7.50
C GLN A 65 -6.51 17.39 7.51
N VAL A 66 -7.41 17.22 6.54
CA VAL A 66 -8.17 15.98 6.35
C VAL A 66 -8.06 15.50 4.91
N ARG A 67 -8.04 14.20 4.71
CA ARG A 67 -8.09 13.59 3.38
C ARG A 67 -9.52 13.60 2.81
N LYS A 68 -9.67 13.30 1.51
CA LYS A 68 -11.00 13.15 0.88
C LYS A 68 -11.84 12.03 1.50
N SER A 69 -11.22 11.07 2.20
CA SER A 69 -11.89 10.04 3.00
C SER A 69 -12.54 10.59 4.28
N GLY A 70 -12.20 11.81 4.70
CA GLY A 70 -12.59 12.42 5.98
C GLY A 70 -11.66 12.10 7.14
N GLU A 71 -10.63 11.28 6.94
CA GLU A 71 -9.62 10.91 7.94
C GLU A 71 -8.59 12.03 8.15
N ALA A 72 -7.97 12.06 9.35
CA ALA A 72 -6.84 12.95 9.62
C ALA A 72 -5.70 12.66 8.64
N TYR A 73 -5.05 13.72 8.12
CA TYR A 73 -4.02 13.58 7.08
C TYR A 73 -2.87 12.68 7.50
N ILE A 74 -2.47 12.72 8.78
CA ILE A 74 -1.35 11.94 9.35
C ILE A 74 -1.47 10.42 9.14
N ILE A 75 -2.69 9.91 8.91
CA ILE A 75 -2.92 8.49 8.61
C ILE A 75 -2.18 8.07 7.34
N HIS A 76 -2.11 8.96 6.33
CA HIS A 76 -1.39 8.66 5.09
C HIS A 76 0.11 8.46 5.27
N PRO A 77 0.88 9.39 5.82
CA PRO A 77 2.30 9.20 6.08
C PRO A 77 2.59 7.97 6.97
N LEU A 78 1.73 7.69 7.96
CA LEU A 78 1.86 6.48 8.79
C LEU A 78 1.70 5.20 7.95
N CYS A 79 0.67 5.11 7.11
CA CYS A 79 0.48 3.97 6.23
C CYS A 79 1.63 3.80 5.23
N VAL A 80 2.15 4.90 4.67
CA VAL A 80 3.34 4.87 3.80
C VAL A 80 4.55 4.32 4.56
N ALA A 81 4.81 4.80 5.77
CA ALA A 81 5.90 4.32 6.62
C ALA A 81 5.75 2.84 7.00
N ILE A 82 4.53 2.36 7.26
CA ILE A 82 4.25 0.94 7.52
C ILE A 82 4.57 0.09 6.29
N ILE A 83 4.18 0.51 5.08
CA ILE A 83 4.51 -0.18 3.83
C ILE A 83 6.04 -0.28 3.65
N LEU A 84 6.78 0.80 3.94
CA LEU A 84 8.24 0.79 3.89
C LEU A 84 8.85 -0.13 4.95
N ALA A 85 8.30 -0.17 6.15
CA ALA A 85 8.72 -1.09 7.21
C ALA A 85 8.42 -2.56 6.87
N GLU A 86 7.30 -2.86 6.19
CA GLU A 86 7.02 -4.20 5.67
C GLU A 86 7.97 -4.66 4.56
N LEU A 87 8.64 -3.72 3.91
CA LEU A 87 9.72 -3.97 2.95
C LEU A 87 11.10 -4.01 3.61
N GLU A 88 11.15 -3.94 4.95
CA GLU A 88 12.37 -4.01 5.77
C GLU A 88 13.42 -2.95 5.41
N LEU A 89 12.96 -1.73 5.06
CA LEU A 89 13.84 -0.63 4.69
C LEU A 89 14.47 0.04 5.93
N ASP A 90 15.55 0.80 5.67
CA ASP A 90 16.28 1.49 6.72
C ASP A 90 15.46 2.61 7.40
N LYS A 91 15.91 3.00 8.58
CA LYS A 91 15.26 4.01 9.42
C LYS A 91 15.10 5.36 8.72
N GLU A 92 16.10 5.78 7.97
CA GLU A 92 16.13 7.04 7.23
C GLU A 92 15.05 7.06 6.15
N THR A 93 14.84 5.94 5.45
CA THR A 93 13.77 5.78 4.45
C THR A 93 12.38 5.83 5.10
N ILE A 94 12.21 5.19 6.25
CA ILE A 94 10.93 5.23 7.01
C ILE A 94 10.63 6.66 7.47
N VAL A 95 11.62 7.38 7.99
CA VAL A 95 11.49 8.78 8.39
C VAL A 95 11.16 9.67 7.18
N ALA A 96 11.82 9.46 6.04
CA ALA A 96 11.47 10.16 4.80
C ALA A 96 10.04 9.85 4.35
N GLY A 97 9.55 8.62 4.55
CA GLY A 97 8.15 8.24 4.30
C GLY A 97 7.15 8.97 5.22
N LEU A 98 7.51 9.22 6.49
CA LEU A 98 6.69 10.01 7.40
C LEU A 98 6.66 11.50 7.02
N LEU A 99 7.74 12.03 6.43
CA LEU A 99 7.92 13.45 6.13
C LEU A 99 7.70 13.81 4.66
N HIS A 100 7.37 12.85 3.79
CA HIS A 100 7.41 13.05 2.34
C HIS A 100 6.49 14.15 1.80
N ASP A 101 5.32 14.35 2.43
CA ASP A 101 4.35 15.38 2.05
C ASP A 101 4.53 16.70 2.84
N VAL A 102 5.37 16.72 3.88
CA VAL A 102 5.50 17.88 4.77
C VAL A 102 6.01 19.12 4.00
N VAL A 103 6.95 18.93 3.07
CA VAL A 103 7.49 20.05 2.24
C VAL A 103 6.50 20.47 1.17
N GLU A 104 5.68 19.56 0.63
CA GLU A 104 4.73 19.86 -0.44
C GLU A 104 3.45 20.52 0.10
N ASP A 105 2.94 20.04 1.23
CA ASP A 105 1.61 20.38 1.73
C ASP A 105 1.63 21.31 2.96
N THR A 106 2.81 21.69 3.45
CA THR A 106 2.94 22.56 4.64
C THR A 106 3.97 23.69 4.42
N VAL A 107 4.22 24.47 5.47
CA VAL A 107 5.17 25.58 5.44
C VAL A 107 6.61 25.15 5.73
N MET A 108 6.85 23.88 6.08
CA MET A 108 8.17 23.37 6.44
C MET A 108 9.06 23.24 5.19
N THR A 109 10.31 23.67 5.30
CA THR A 109 11.26 23.67 4.20
C THR A 109 12.23 22.47 4.26
N VAL A 110 12.89 22.18 3.14
CA VAL A 110 13.92 21.12 3.06
C VAL A 110 15.09 21.43 3.99
N GLU A 111 15.46 22.73 4.13
CA GLU A 111 16.53 23.19 5.00
C GLU A 111 16.19 22.96 6.49
N GLU A 112 14.94 23.15 6.86
CA GLU A 112 14.47 22.83 8.22
C GLU A 112 14.53 21.34 8.50
N ILE A 113 14.14 20.49 7.53
CA ILE A 113 14.30 19.04 7.66
C ILE A 113 15.77 18.65 7.78
N ALA A 114 16.67 19.24 7.00
CA ALA A 114 18.10 18.98 7.09
C ALA A 114 18.66 19.35 8.49
N SER A 115 18.24 20.50 9.02
CA SER A 115 18.66 20.96 10.34
C SER A 115 18.09 20.11 11.50
N GLU A 116 16.83 19.68 11.37
CA GLU A 116 16.16 18.93 12.45
C GLU A 116 16.47 17.44 12.45
N PHE A 117 16.69 16.85 11.29
CA PHE A 117 16.88 15.40 11.12
C PHE A 117 18.27 15.08 10.58
N SER A 118 18.47 15.24 9.28
CA SER A 118 19.78 15.11 8.61
C SER A 118 19.69 15.56 7.15
N GLU A 119 20.85 15.90 6.56
CA GLU A 119 20.98 16.16 5.11
C GLU A 119 20.49 14.96 4.27
N GLU A 120 20.77 13.74 4.71
CA GLU A 120 20.35 12.51 4.03
C GLU A 120 18.82 12.41 3.93
N ILE A 121 18.12 12.61 5.05
CA ILE A 121 16.65 12.57 5.08
C ILE A 121 16.07 13.73 4.26
N ALA A 122 16.63 14.92 4.35
CA ALA A 122 16.21 16.07 3.58
C ALA A 122 16.35 15.84 2.05
N LEU A 123 17.45 15.21 1.61
CA LEU A 123 17.65 14.84 0.21
C LEU A 123 16.64 13.79 -0.27
N LEU A 124 16.27 12.82 0.58
CA LEU A 124 15.23 11.85 0.25
C LEU A 124 13.87 12.53 0.08
N VAL A 125 13.47 13.37 1.03
CA VAL A 125 12.19 14.10 0.97
C VAL A 125 12.14 15.03 -0.24
N ASP A 126 13.20 15.83 -0.49
CA ASP A 126 13.31 16.69 -1.68
C ASP A 126 13.18 15.89 -2.99
N GLY A 127 13.83 14.73 -3.05
CA GLY A 127 13.73 13.82 -4.18
C GLY A 127 12.30 13.33 -4.44
N VAL A 128 11.57 12.95 -3.38
CA VAL A 128 10.17 12.50 -3.47
C VAL A 128 9.26 13.65 -3.91
N THR A 129 9.41 14.83 -3.31
CA THR A 129 8.65 16.05 -3.67
C THR A 129 8.83 16.39 -5.16
N LYS A 130 10.08 16.39 -5.66
CA LYS A 130 10.36 16.65 -7.09
C LYS A 130 9.74 15.60 -8.02
N LEU A 131 9.63 14.35 -7.61
CA LEU A 131 8.91 13.32 -8.36
C LEU A 131 7.38 13.51 -8.29
N GLY A 132 6.85 14.03 -7.19
CA GLY A 132 5.42 14.35 -7.04
C GLY A 132 4.94 15.43 -8.01
N GLN A 133 5.80 16.38 -8.38
CA GLN A 133 5.50 17.48 -9.31
C GLN A 133 5.47 17.07 -10.79
N LEU A 134 5.77 15.81 -11.13
CA LEU A 134 5.70 15.33 -12.52
C LEU A 134 4.23 15.19 -12.94
N SER A 135 3.83 15.94 -13.98
CA SER A 135 2.48 15.84 -14.54
C SER A 135 2.36 14.63 -15.45
N TYR A 136 1.35 13.79 -15.20
CA TYR A 136 0.99 12.70 -16.12
C TYR A 136 -0.01 13.20 -17.18
N ASP A 137 0.34 13.01 -18.46
CA ASP A 137 -0.53 13.27 -19.60
C ASP A 137 -0.52 12.03 -20.50
N ALA A 138 -1.61 11.27 -20.48
CA ALA A 138 -1.74 10.00 -21.22
C ALA A 138 -1.58 10.17 -22.72
N ASP A 139 -1.94 11.33 -23.26
CA ASP A 139 -1.98 11.59 -24.71
C ASP A 139 -0.63 12.10 -25.25
N LYS A 140 0.36 12.37 -24.36
CA LYS A 140 1.66 12.92 -24.76
C LYS A 140 2.81 11.97 -24.41
N VAL A 141 3.18 11.12 -25.36
CA VAL A 141 4.29 10.15 -25.23
C VAL A 141 5.60 10.83 -24.83
N GLU A 142 5.86 12.04 -25.30
CA GLU A 142 7.07 12.82 -25.00
C GLU A 142 7.11 13.22 -23.51
N VAL A 143 5.96 13.59 -22.92
CA VAL A 143 5.85 13.93 -21.49
C VAL A 143 6.09 12.70 -20.63
N GLN A 144 5.53 11.55 -21.01
CA GLN A 144 5.75 10.30 -20.31
C GLN A 144 7.23 9.86 -20.35
N ALA A 145 7.89 9.97 -21.51
CA ALA A 145 9.29 9.65 -21.66
C ALA A 145 10.19 10.54 -20.77
N GLU A 146 9.89 11.85 -20.70
CA GLU A 146 10.63 12.78 -19.84
C GLU A 146 10.37 12.50 -18.36
N ASN A 147 9.15 12.15 -17.96
CA ASN A 147 8.82 11.75 -16.59
C ASN A 147 9.60 10.48 -16.19
N LEU A 148 9.59 9.44 -17.03
CA LEU A 148 10.36 8.23 -16.80
C LEU A 148 11.87 8.55 -16.70
N ARG A 149 12.40 9.41 -17.57
CA ARG A 149 13.79 9.85 -17.50
C ARG A 149 14.13 10.51 -16.16
N LYS A 150 13.27 11.43 -15.67
CA LYS A 150 13.45 12.08 -14.37
C LYS A 150 13.39 11.09 -13.22
N MET A 151 12.46 10.12 -13.26
CA MET A 151 12.38 9.04 -12.28
C MET A 151 13.66 8.20 -12.27
N PHE A 152 14.18 7.79 -13.43
CA PHE A 152 15.46 7.06 -13.52
C PHE A 152 16.66 7.87 -13.02
N LEU A 153 16.68 9.18 -13.27
CA LEU A 153 17.73 10.06 -12.73
C LEU A 153 17.66 10.18 -11.20
N ALA A 154 16.46 10.24 -10.64
CA ALA A 154 16.28 10.22 -9.19
C ALA A 154 16.72 8.89 -8.58
N MET A 155 16.34 7.74 -9.21
CA MET A 155 16.78 6.40 -8.81
C MET A 155 18.29 6.23 -8.87
N ALA A 156 18.95 6.84 -9.86
CA ALA A 156 20.40 6.78 -10.01
C ALA A 156 21.14 7.55 -8.91
N LYS A 157 20.49 8.55 -8.30
CA LYS A 157 21.01 9.28 -7.14
C LYS A 157 20.80 8.52 -5.84
N ASP A 158 19.58 8.11 -5.57
CA ASP A 158 19.21 7.29 -4.42
C ASP A 158 17.93 6.50 -4.72
N ILE A 159 18.04 5.18 -4.72
CA ILE A 159 16.91 4.29 -5.00
C ILE A 159 15.78 4.41 -3.97
N ARG A 160 16.09 4.84 -2.75
CA ARG A 160 15.11 4.99 -1.66
C ARG A 160 14.03 6.02 -2.00
N VAL A 161 14.34 7.02 -2.81
CA VAL A 161 13.37 8.01 -3.30
C VAL A 161 12.21 7.34 -4.03
N ILE A 162 12.51 6.39 -4.93
CA ILE A 162 11.44 5.68 -5.65
C ILE A 162 10.72 4.66 -4.76
N MET A 163 11.40 4.10 -3.74
CA MET A 163 10.76 3.22 -2.76
C MET A 163 9.68 3.94 -1.98
N VAL A 164 9.98 5.16 -1.49
CA VAL A 164 8.99 6.02 -0.82
C VAL A 164 7.85 6.35 -1.79
N LYS A 165 8.16 6.72 -3.03
CA LYS A 165 7.12 7.07 -4.03
C LYS A 165 6.24 5.89 -4.43
N LEU A 166 6.77 4.66 -4.48
CA LEU A 166 5.99 3.45 -4.70
C LEU A 166 5.06 3.13 -3.51
N ALA A 167 5.53 3.33 -2.28
CA ALA A 167 4.72 3.14 -1.07
C ALA A 167 3.60 4.18 -0.97
N ASP A 168 3.89 5.46 -1.28
CA ASP A 168 2.90 6.53 -1.42
C ASP A 168 1.85 6.16 -2.47
N ARG A 169 2.29 5.76 -3.68
CA ARG A 169 1.38 5.35 -4.76
C ARG A 169 0.49 4.19 -4.35
N LEU A 170 1.03 3.19 -3.67
CA LEU A 170 0.24 2.05 -3.20
C LEU A 170 -0.84 2.48 -2.21
N HIS A 171 -0.50 3.31 -1.22
CA HIS A 171 -1.51 3.81 -0.28
C HIS A 171 -2.58 4.67 -0.98
N ASN A 172 -2.19 5.50 -1.94
CA ASN A 172 -3.13 6.27 -2.75
C ASN A 172 -4.05 5.37 -3.59
N MET A 173 -3.56 4.25 -4.12
CA MET A 173 -4.38 3.25 -4.82
C MET A 173 -5.35 2.53 -3.88
N ARG A 174 -4.95 2.19 -2.65
CA ARG A 174 -5.83 1.58 -1.63
C ARG A 174 -6.99 2.51 -1.25
N THR A 175 -6.77 3.82 -1.27
CA THR A 175 -7.77 4.84 -0.92
C THR A 175 -8.45 5.50 -2.13
N LEU A 176 -8.24 4.96 -3.34
CA LEU A 176 -8.67 5.57 -4.60
C LEU A 176 -10.20 5.68 -4.75
N LYS A 177 -10.96 4.87 -4.00
CA LYS A 177 -12.44 4.90 -3.97
C LYS A 177 -13.03 6.26 -3.57
N TYR A 178 -12.30 7.08 -2.86
CA TYR A 178 -12.74 8.42 -2.42
C TYR A 178 -12.50 9.53 -3.47
N GLN A 179 -11.90 9.18 -4.61
CA GLN A 179 -11.66 10.10 -5.71
C GLN A 179 -12.81 10.07 -6.74
N SER A 180 -12.94 11.14 -7.55
CA SER A 180 -13.87 11.14 -8.68
C SER A 180 -13.52 10.04 -9.69
N ARG A 181 -14.50 9.53 -10.46
CA ARG A 181 -14.29 8.48 -11.45
C ARG A 181 -13.21 8.85 -12.47
N GLU A 182 -13.18 10.09 -12.91
CA GLU A 182 -12.16 10.60 -13.82
C GLU A 182 -10.75 10.51 -13.21
N ALA A 183 -10.59 10.95 -11.94
CA ALA A 183 -9.34 10.85 -11.22
C ALA A 183 -8.93 9.38 -10.98
N GLN A 184 -9.90 8.50 -10.66
CA GLN A 184 -9.64 7.07 -10.51
C GLN A 184 -9.02 6.47 -11.77
N LEU A 185 -9.63 6.72 -12.94
CA LEU A 185 -9.13 6.19 -14.21
C LEU A 185 -7.75 6.73 -14.57
N ARG A 186 -7.54 8.04 -14.38
CA ARG A 186 -6.25 8.68 -14.66
C ARG A 186 -5.14 8.11 -13.76
N ILE A 187 -5.38 8.03 -12.45
CA ILE A 187 -4.40 7.55 -11.47
C ILE A 187 -4.12 6.06 -11.65
N ALA A 188 -5.15 5.25 -11.94
CA ALA A 188 -4.98 3.82 -12.19
C ALA A 188 -4.17 3.56 -13.47
N ARG A 189 -4.42 4.31 -14.55
CA ARG A 189 -3.66 4.21 -15.80
C ARG A 189 -2.20 4.62 -15.60
N GLU A 190 -1.95 5.76 -14.96
CA GLU A 190 -0.59 6.19 -14.60
C GLU A 190 0.14 5.12 -13.77
N THR A 191 -0.56 4.50 -12.82
CA THR A 191 0.00 3.44 -11.98
C THR A 191 0.41 2.24 -12.81
N GLN A 192 -0.47 1.77 -13.70
CA GLN A 192 -0.22 0.63 -14.56
C GLN A 192 0.91 0.89 -15.58
N GLU A 193 0.97 2.09 -16.15
CA GLU A 193 1.93 2.41 -17.22
C GLU A 193 3.32 2.78 -16.70
N ILE A 194 3.41 3.34 -15.49
CA ILE A 194 4.68 3.87 -14.95
C ILE A 194 5.14 3.08 -13.73
N TYR A 195 4.31 2.99 -12.67
CA TYR A 195 4.75 2.48 -11.37
C TYR A 195 4.86 0.95 -11.33
N CYS A 196 3.94 0.22 -11.98
CA CYS A 196 4.01 -1.24 -12.06
C CYS A 196 5.26 -1.73 -12.79
N PRO A 197 5.67 -1.18 -13.96
CA PRO A 197 6.92 -1.52 -14.62
C PRO A 197 8.17 -1.19 -13.80
N ILE A 198 8.16 -0.10 -13.04
CA ILE A 198 9.27 0.26 -12.15
C ILE A 198 9.38 -0.75 -11.01
N ALA A 199 8.28 -1.05 -10.30
CA ALA A 199 8.26 -2.05 -9.23
C ALA A 199 8.71 -3.44 -9.73
N GLN A 200 8.33 -3.80 -10.96
CA GLN A 200 8.78 -5.05 -11.60
C GLN A 200 10.30 -5.07 -11.84
N ARG A 201 10.87 -3.98 -12.37
CA ARG A 201 12.32 -3.88 -12.63
C ARG A 201 13.14 -3.89 -11.35
N LEU A 202 12.60 -3.35 -10.27
CA LEU A 202 13.21 -3.38 -8.94
C LEU A 202 13.04 -4.72 -8.22
N GLY A 203 12.26 -5.65 -8.78
CA GLY A 203 12.01 -6.96 -8.18
C GLY A 203 11.07 -6.92 -6.96
N ILE A 204 10.36 -5.82 -6.73
CA ILE A 204 9.46 -5.64 -5.58
C ILE A 204 8.10 -6.28 -5.91
N SER A 205 8.09 -7.61 -5.98
CA SER A 205 6.94 -8.39 -6.46
C SER A 205 5.66 -8.14 -5.63
N LYS A 206 5.79 -7.98 -4.30
CA LYS A 206 4.64 -7.72 -3.41
C LYS A 206 3.92 -6.42 -3.80
N LEU A 207 4.66 -5.32 -3.94
CA LEU A 207 4.11 -4.03 -4.37
C LEU A 207 3.54 -4.09 -5.79
N LYS A 208 4.29 -4.70 -6.71
CA LYS A 208 3.90 -4.81 -8.12
C LYS A 208 2.56 -5.52 -8.27
N ILE A 209 2.38 -6.67 -7.62
CA ILE A 209 1.15 -7.46 -7.70
C ILE A 209 -0.04 -6.64 -7.18
N GLU A 210 0.09 -5.99 -6.03
CA GLU A 210 -1.00 -5.22 -5.45
C GLU A 210 -1.33 -3.97 -6.29
N LEU A 211 -0.32 -3.29 -6.85
CA LEU A 211 -0.54 -2.15 -7.75
C LEU A 211 -1.25 -2.59 -9.05
N ASP A 212 -0.88 -3.74 -9.62
CA ASP A 212 -1.55 -4.29 -10.81
C ASP A 212 -3.01 -4.65 -10.50
N ASP A 213 -3.27 -5.35 -9.40
CA ASP A 213 -4.62 -5.77 -9.00
C ASP A 213 -5.53 -4.56 -8.77
N LEU A 214 -5.03 -3.54 -8.04
CA LEU A 214 -5.76 -2.31 -7.83
C LEU A 214 -5.96 -1.51 -9.13
N SER A 215 -4.98 -1.49 -10.03
CA SER A 215 -5.13 -0.83 -11.32
C SER A 215 -6.19 -1.52 -12.17
N LEU A 216 -6.18 -2.85 -12.25
CA LEU A 216 -7.17 -3.65 -12.98
C LEU A 216 -8.58 -3.41 -12.42
N LYS A 217 -8.74 -3.36 -11.08
CA LYS A 217 -10.03 -3.09 -10.43
C LYS A 217 -10.69 -1.81 -10.92
N TYR A 218 -9.92 -0.75 -11.18
CA TYR A 218 -10.46 0.55 -11.60
C TYR A 218 -10.53 0.70 -13.12
N LEU A 219 -9.63 0.09 -13.88
CA LEU A 219 -9.58 0.19 -15.34
C LEU A 219 -10.55 -0.78 -16.02
N GLU A 220 -10.60 -2.03 -15.55
CA GLU A 220 -11.36 -3.14 -16.12
C GLU A 220 -12.15 -3.87 -15.00
N PRO A 221 -13.12 -3.22 -14.36
CA PRO A 221 -13.83 -3.78 -13.21
C PRO A 221 -14.51 -5.12 -13.51
N ASP A 222 -15.13 -5.26 -14.66
CA ASP A 222 -15.82 -6.51 -15.05
C ASP A 222 -14.84 -7.70 -15.08
N ILE A 223 -13.65 -7.50 -15.66
CA ILE A 223 -12.60 -8.51 -15.72
C ILE A 223 -12.07 -8.81 -14.32
N TYR A 224 -11.87 -7.77 -13.51
CA TYR A 224 -11.39 -7.92 -12.14
C TYR A 224 -12.32 -8.79 -11.29
N TYR A 225 -13.62 -8.47 -11.28
CA TYR A 225 -14.59 -9.23 -10.47
C TYR A 225 -14.81 -10.64 -10.99
N ASP A 226 -14.85 -10.86 -12.32
CA ASP A 226 -14.88 -12.21 -12.90
C ASP A 226 -13.68 -13.07 -12.48
N LEU A 227 -12.48 -12.49 -12.41
CA LEU A 227 -11.28 -13.17 -11.94
C LEU A 227 -11.37 -13.49 -10.43
N VAL A 228 -11.83 -12.53 -9.62
CA VAL A 228 -12.01 -12.72 -8.16
C VAL A 228 -12.96 -13.89 -7.90
N ASP A 229 -14.09 -13.94 -8.59
CA ASP A 229 -15.08 -15.01 -8.44
C ASP A 229 -14.51 -16.37 -8.87
N LYS A 230 -13.82 -16.44 -10.01
CA LYS A 230 -13.17 -17.67 -10.48
C LYS A 230 -12.09 -18.17 -9.52
N ILE A 231 -11.31 -17.26 -8.91
CA ILE A 231 -10.29 -17.61 -7.91
C ILE A 231 -10.96 -18.10 -6.63
N ALA A 232 -12.03 -17.45 -6.16
CA ALA A 232 -12.77 -17.85 -4.98
C ALA A 232 -13.36 -19.26 -5.12
N VAL A 233 -13.97 -19.59 -6.25
CA VAL A 233 -14.48 -20.93 -6.57
C VAL A 233 -13.35 -21.97 -6.53
N ARG A 234 -12.22 -21.71 -7.18
CA ARG A 234 -11.06 -22.63 -7.18
C ARG A 234 -10.47 -22.81 -5.80
N LYS A 235 -10.41 -21.73 -5.00
CA LYS A 235 -9.95 -21.80 -3.61
C LYS A 235 -10.84 -22.71 -2.76
N SER A 236 -12.17 -22.52 -2.85
CA SER A 236 -13.15 -23.36 -2.12
C SER A 236 -13.06 -24.84 -2.53
N VAL A 237 -12.92 -25.16 -3.82
CA VAL A 237 -12.74 -26.53 -4.30
C VAL A 237 -11.46 -27.15 -3.75
N ARG A 238 -10.35 -26.40 -3.78
CA ARG A 238 -9.07 -26.86 -3.24
C ARG A 238 -9.12 -27.07 -1.74
N GLU A 239 -9.75 -26.17 -0.98
CA GLU A 239 -9.90 -26.29 0.47
C GLU A 239 -10.72 -27.53 0.84
N LYS A 240 -11.82 -27.81 0.14
CA LYS A 240 -12.61 -29.04 0.31
C LYS A 240 -11.80 -30.30 0.03
N TYR A 241 -10.99 -30.29 -1.03
CA TYR A 241 -10.11 -31.39 -1.38
C TYR A 241 -9.05 -31.62 -0.31
N ILE A 242 -8.38 -30.58 0.17
CA ILE A 242 -7.38 -30.67 1.24
C ILE A 242 -8.05 -31.18 2.53
N GLN A 243 -9.24 -30.65 2.88
CA GLN A 243 -9.95 -31.12 4.06
C GLN A 243 -10.31 -32.63 3.97
N GLY A 244 -10.73 -33.07 2.79
CA GLY A 244 -10.97 -34.51 2.56
C GLY A 244 -9.73 -35.37 2.81
N ILE A 245 -8.56 -34.95 2.34
CA ILE A 245 -7.29 -35.64 2.58
C ILE A 245 -6.92 -35.66 4.08
N VAL A 246 -7.11 -34.49 4.75
CA VAL A 246 -6.85 -34.39 6.20
C VAL A 246 -7.75 -35.35 6.98
N ASP A 247 -9.05 -35.37 6.68
CA ASP A 247 -10.03 -36.22 7.34
C ASP A 247 -9.70 -37.73 7.13
N GLU A 248 -9.29 -38.12 5.92
CA GLU A 248 -8.84 -39.47 5.59
C GLU A 248 -7.56 -39.85 6.36
N ALA A 249 -6.57 -38.95 6.40
CA ALA A 249 -5.33 -39.18 7.14
C ALA A 249 -5.57 -39.32 8.65
N VAL A 250 -6.44 -38.46 9.23
CA VAL A 250 -6.83 -38.57 10.64
C VAL A 250 -7.54 -39.87 10.93
N SER A 251 -8.50 -40.28 10.07
CA SER A 251 -9.20 -41.55 10.21
C SER A 251 -8.25 -42.74 10.15
N TYR A 252 -7.27 -42.73 9.25
CA TYR A 252 -6.26 -43.77 9.13
C TYR A 252 -5.35 -43.86 10.37
N THR A 253 -4.93 -42.73 10.92
CA THR A 253 -4.12 -42.67 12.14
C THR A 253 -4.89 -43.18 13.36
N HIS A 254 -6.19 -42.89 13.49
CA HIS A 254 -7.05 -43.43 14.54
C HIS A 254 -7.25 -44.93 14.43
N LEU A 255 -7.50 -45.47 13.24
CA LEU A 255 -7.61 -46.91 13.00
C LEU A 255 -6.32 -47.67 13.39
N ARG A 256 -5.16 -47.15 13.01
CA ARG A 256 -3.86 -47.75 13.32
C ARG A 256 -3.52 -47.68 14.82
N ALA A 257 -3.92 -46.61 15.52
CA ALA A 257 -3.77 -46.49 16.96
C ALA A 257 -4.62 -47.55 17.71
N HIS A 258 -5.82 -47.85 17.22
CA HIS A 258 -6.67 -48.90 17.77
C HIS A 258 -6.12 -50.32 17.54
N GLU A 259 -5.54 -50.61 16.37
CA GLU A 259 -4.90 -51.90 16.07
C GLU A 259 -3.68 -52.15 16.97
N THR A 260 -2.85 -51.16 17.21
CA THR A 260 -1.67 -51.29 18.10
C THR A 260 -2.05 -51.42 19.58
N SER A 261 -3.21 -50.85 20.00
CA SER A 261 -3.72 -50.99 21.36
C SER A 261 -4.40 -52.32 21.66
N ALA A 262 -4.82 -53.05 20.61
CA ALA A 262 -5.46 -54.38 20.74
C ALA A 262 -4.47 -55.55 20.78
N HIS A 263 -3.17 -55.28 20.61
CA HIS A 263 -2.08 -56.29 20.64
C HIS A 263 -1.16 -56.16 21.87
N LEU A 264 -1.54 -55.39 22.89
CA LEU A 264 -0.95 -55.33 24.22
C LEU A 264 -1.93 -55.90 25.25
#